data_40b1cf98f686904c894e874b324cee99
#
_entry.id   40b1cf98f686904c894e874b324cee99
#
_cell.length_a   1.000
_cell.length_b   1.000
_cell.length_c   1.000
_cell.angle_alpha   90.00
_cell.angle_beta   90.00
_cell.angle_gamma   90.00
#
_symmetry.space_group_name_H-M   'P 1'
#
loop_
_entity.id
_entity.type
_entity.pdbx_description
1 polymer ?
#
loop_
_entity_poly.entity_id
_entity_poly.type
_entity_poly.pdbx_seq_one_letter_code
_entity_poly.pdbx_strand_id
1 'polypeptide(L)'
;LTKRFCHRHGPGGPPCSCSMGRLSRLIEPVVLLAIRNRPGAYGYNLMSEIERLAMTDSELDAGAVYRTLRQLEAMGMVTSTWDTSGAGPARRCYTLTEEGRRHLDDWAALIRKRRAEMDRFLEAHAEVV
;
A
#
# COMPACT_ATOMS: atom_id res chain seq x y z
N LEU A 1 2.29 -23.62 -2.00
CA LEU A 1 3.04 -22.37 -1.95
C LEU A 1 3.75 -22.13 -3.25
N THR A 2 3.39 -21.05 -3.90
CA THR A 2 4.03 -20.66 -5.14
C THR A 2 5.49 -20.30 -4.88
N LYS A 3 6.36 -20.91 -5.65
CA LYS A 3 7.75 -20.50 -5.67
C LYS A 3 7.80 -19.05 -6.09
N ARG A 4 8.42 -18.25 -5.28
CA ARG A 4 8.61 -16.86 -5.59
C ARG A 4 9.83 -16.70 -6.44
N PHE A 5 9.67 -16.05 -7.54
CA PHE A 5 10.81 -15.60 -8.29
C PHE A 5 10.58 -14.15 -8.70
N CYS A 6 11.65 -13.46 -8.83
CA CYS A 6 11.60 -12.08 -9.25
C CYS A 6 11.55 -12.04 -10.77
N HIS A 7 10.56 -11.36 -11.33
CA HIS A 7 10.44 -11.20 -12.77
C HIS A 7 11.65 -10.50 -13.40
N ARG A 8 12.36 -9.71 -12.60
CA ARG A 8 13.56 -9.01 -13.08
C ARG A 8 14.80 -9.89 -13.06
N HIS A 9 14.89 -10.76 -12.06
CA HIS A 9 16.13 -11.52 -11.82
C HIS A 9 15.97 -13.00 -12.12
N GLY A 10 14.76 -13.45 -12.39
CA GLY A 10 14.48 -14.83 -12.70
C GLY A 10 14.50 -15.75 -11.48
N PRO A 11 14.13 -17.02 -11.69
CA PRO A 11 14.14 -18.00 -10.61
C PRO A 11 15.59 -18.34 -10.20
N GLY A 12 15.80 -18.47 -8.90
CA GLY A 12 17.13 -18.84 -8.39
C GLY A 12 18.14 -17.72 -8.34
N GLY A 13 17.73 -16.50 -8.65
CA GLY A 13 18.63 -15.33 -8.52
C GLY A 13 18.85 -14.95 -7.07
N PRO A 14 19.81 -14.04 -6.81
CA PRO A 14 20.07 -13.57 -5.46
C PRO A 14 18.87 -12.86 -4.89
N PRO A 15 18.70 -12.85 -3.57
CA PRO A 15 17.62 -12.08 -2.96
C PRO A 15 17.75 -10.62 -3.36
N CYS A 16 16.69 -10.07 -3.89
CA CYS A 16 16.63 -8.67 -4.26
C CYS A 16 15.54 -8.00 -3.46
N SER A 17 15.54 -6.67 -3.42
CA SER A 17 14.47 -5.92 -2.79
C SER A 17 13.12 -6.21 -3.45
N CYS A 18 13.13 -6.73 -4.68
CA CYS A 18 11.90 -7.13 -5.37
C CYS A 18 11.20 -8.30 -4.68
N SER A 19 11.96 -9.28 -4.17
CA SER A 19 11.36 -10.43 -3.51
C SER A 19 11.20 -10.22 -2.01
N MET A 20 12.12 -9.53 -1.37
CA MET A 20 11.94 -9.08 0.00
C MET A 20 10.86 -8.03 0.07
N GLY A 21 10.79 -7.29 -1.01
CA GLY A 21 9.95 -6.14 -1.09
C GLY A 21 8.57 -6.45 -1.55
N ARG A 22 8.04 -7.53 -1.26
CA ARG A 22 6.60 -7.55 -1.26
C ARG A 22 6.03 -6.58 -0.25
N LEU A 23 6.90 -5.87 0.39
CA LEU A 23 6.63 -4.54 0.92
C LEU A 23 6.01 -3.62 -0.12
N SER A 24 6.32 -3.78 -1.41
CA SER A 24 5.62 -3.05 -2.46
C SER A 24 4.15 -3.43 -2.56
N ARG A 25 3.75 -4.58 -2.06
CA ARG A 25 2.34 -4.96 -1.94
C ARG A 25 1.67 -4.34 -0.74
N LEU A 26 2.44 -3.73 0.14
CA LEU A 26 1.89 -2.94 1.23
C LEU A 26 1.44 -1.56 0.76
N ILE A 27 1.49 -1.29 -0.54
CA ILE A 27 0.93 -0.06 -1.10
C ILE A 27 -0.57 0.02 -0.84
N GLU A 28 -1.27 -1.09 -0.94
CA GLU A 28 -2.71 -1.11 -0.71
C GLU A 28 -3.12 -0.63 0.69
N PRO A 29 -2.54 -1.16 1.79
CA PRO A 29 -2.89 -0.65 3.11
C PRO A 29 -2.45 0.79 3.33
N VAL A 30 -1.35 1.21 2.72
CA VAL A 30 -0.90 2.60 2.81
C VAL A 30 -1.87 3.54 2.11
N VAL A 31 -2.38 3.16 0.94
CA VAL A 31 -3.39 3.93 0.22
C VAL A 31 -4.67 4.02 1.03
N LEU A 32 -5.14 2.91 1.57
CA LEU A 32 -6.34 2.89 2.42
C LEU A 32 -6.18 3.80 3.64
N LEU A 33 -5.05 3.75 4.29
CA LEU A 33 -4.77 4.58 5.46
C LEU A 33 -4.74 6.06 5.08
N ALA A 34 -4.12 6.39 3.95
CA ALA A 34 -4.06 7.77 3.48
C ALA A 34 -5.46 8.33 3.23
N ILE A 35 -6.34 7.53 2.62
CA ILE A 35 -7.72 7.96 2.35
C ILE A 35 -8.49 8.15 3.66
N ARG A 36 -8.30 7.22 4.63
CA ARG A 36 -8.94 7.36 5.93
C ARG A 36 -8.51 8.64 6.64
N ASN A 37 -7.23 8.97 6.55
CA ASN A 37 -6.68 10.15 7.21
C ASN A 37 -7.09 11.45 6.53
N ARG A 38 -7.37 11.39 5.23
CA ARG A 38 -7.74 12.57 4.45
C ARG A 38 -8.96 12.27 3.59
N PRO A 39 -10.14 12.12 4.21
CA PRO A 39 -11.36 11.82 3.45
C PRO A 39 -11.67 12.95 2.49
N GLY A 40 -12.06 12.58 1.27
CA GLY A 40 -12.37 13.54 0.22
C GLY A 40 -11.18 14.19 -0.43
N ALA A 41 -9.96 13.72 -0.17
CA ALA A 41 -8.75 14.30 -0.77
C ALA A 41 -8.66 13.98 -2.26
N TYR A 42 -8.06 14.90 -2.99
CA TYR A 42 -7.72 14.67 -4.41
C TYR A 42 -6.56 13.70 -4.53
N GLY A 43 -6.46 13.05 -5.68
CA GLY A 43 -5.42 12.06 -5.92
C GLY A 43 -4.02 12.56 -5.64
N TYR A 44 -3.69 13.78 -6.09
CA TYR A 44 -2.35 14.31 -5.87
C TYR A 44 -2.06 14.66 -4.41
N ASN A 45 -3.08 15.01 -3.62
CA ASN A 45 -2.92 15.24 -2.19
C ASN A 45 -2.69 13.91 -1.46
N LEU A 46 -3.30 12.85 -1.95
CA LEU A 46 -3.07 11.52 -1.41
C LEU A 46 -1.64 11.05 -1.64
N MET A 47 -1.02 11.46 -2.76
CA MET A 47 0.37 11.09 -3.03
C MET A 47 1.31 11.54 -1.92
N SER A 48 1.17 12.77 -1.44
CA SER A 48 1.99 13.28 -0.33
C SER A 48 1.78 12.46 0.94
N GLU A 49 0.52 12.13 1.23
CA GLU A 49 0.20 11.34 2.42
C GLU A 49 0.73 9.92 2.29
N ILE A 50 0.60 9.33 1.11
CA ILE A 50 1.10 7.98 0.82
C ILE A 50 2.63 7.94 0.99
N GLU A 51 3.33 8.94 0.48
CA GLU A 51 4.78 9.03 0.65
C GLU A 51 5.18 9.12 2.12
N ARG A 52 4.43 9.89 2.89
CA ARG A 52 4.69 10.02 4.33
C ARG A 52 4.47 8.72 5.08
N LEU A 53 3.48 7.94 4.67
CA LEU A 53 3.10 6.68 5.33
C LEU A 53 3.84 5.46 4.77
N ALA A 54 4.52 5.61 3.65
CA ALA A 54 5.15 4.49 2.97
C ALA A 54 6.16 3.78 3.88
N MET A 55 6.13 2.47 3.83
CA MET A 55 7.03 1.61 4.62
C MET A 55 8.26 1.23 3.81
N THR A 56 8.68 2.09 2.92
CA THR A 56 9.84 1.89 2.08
C THR A 56 10.49 3.25 1.83
N ASP A 57 11.79 3.25 1.64
CA ASP A 57 12.53 4.43 1.21
C ASP A 57 12.64 4.52 -0.30
N SER A 58 12.06 3.56 -1.02
CA SER A 58 12.01 3.59 -2.49
C SER A 58 11.00 4.63 -2.95
N GLU A 59 11.30 5.25 -4.09
CA GLU A 59 10.41 6.19 -4.71
C GLU A 59 9.11 5.49 -5.13
N LEU A 60 7.98 6.12 -4.86
CA LEU A 60 6.68 5.57 -5.20
C LEU A 60 6.34 5.86 -6.65
N ASP A 61 5.92 4.83 -7.35
CA ASP A 61 5.41 4.97 -8.71
C ASP A 61 3.97 5.46 -8.67
N ALA A 62 3.73 6.66 -9.17
CA ALA A 62 2.40 7.25 -9.25
C ALA A 62 1.43 6.35 -10.03
N GLY A 63 1.92 5.69 -11.07
CA GLY A 63 1.10 4.74 -11.82
C GLY A 63 0.60 3.60 -10.98
N ALA A 64 1.44 3.07 -10.10
CA ALA A 64 1.07 2.00 -9.18
C ALA A 64 0.00 2.46 -8.19
N VAL A 65 0.13 3.68 -7.68
CA VAL A 65 -0.85 4.26 -6.76
C VAL A 65 -2.21 4.38 -7.46
N TYR A 66 -2.25 4.93 -8.66
CA TYR A 66 -3.51 5.10 -9.38
C TYR A 66 -4.13 3.76 -9.78
N ARG A 67 -3.33 2.78 -10.13
CA ARG A 67 -3.84 1.41 -10.36
C ARG A 67 -4.46 0.83 -9.11
N THR A 68 -3.82 1.03 -7.97
CA THR A 68 -4.35 0.55 -6.69
C THR A 68 -5.66 1.24 -6.35
N LEU A 69 -5.75 2.55 -6.55
CA LEU A 69 -7.00 3.31 -6.33
C LEU A 69 -8.13 2.76 -7.19
N ARG A 70 -7.88 2.51 -8.47
CA ARG A 70 -8.90 1.95 -9.36
C ARG A 70 -9.32 0.56 -8.93
N GLN A 71 -8.36 -0.25 -8.51
CA GLN A 71 -8.62 -1.61 -8.03
C GLN A 71 -9.48 -1.60 -6.78
N LEU A 72 -9.15 -0.76 -5.83
CA LEU A 72 -9.90 -0.62 -4.59
C LEU A 72 -11.32 -0.12 -4.84
N GLU A 73 -11.47 0.78 -5.79
CA GLU A 73 -12.79 1.28 -6.17
C GLU A 73 -13.62 0.17 -6.82
N ALA A 74 -13.02 -0.61 -7.70
CA ALA A 74 -13.68 -1.74 -8.34
C ALA A 74 -14.12 -2.81 -7.33
N MET A 75 -13.39 -2.95 -6.24
CA MET A 75 -13.70 -3.89 -5.16
C MET A 75 -14.66 -3.34 -4.12
N GLY A 76 -15.11 -2.09 -4.27
CA GLY A 76 -16.03 -1.48 -3.33
C GLY A 76 -15.40 -1.00 -2.02
N MET A 77 -14.08 -0.93 -1.97
CA MET A 77 -13.36 -0.47 -0.76
C MET A 77 -13.26 1.05 -0.70
N VAL A 78 -13.32 1.69 -1.85
CA VAL A 78 -13.17 3.13 -2.02
C VAL A 78 -14.23 3.61 -3.00
N THR A 79 -14.77 4.80 -2.76
CA THR A 79 -15.61 5.50 -3.72
C THR A 79 -14.91 6.78 -4.17
N SER A 80 -15.25 7.22 -5.36
CA SER A 80 -14.72 8.48 -5.86
C SER A 80 -15.84 9.33 -6.43
N THR A 81 -15.66 10.64 -6.34
CA THR A 81 -16.57 11.62 -6.95
C THR A 81 -15.75 12.67 -7.65
N TRP A 82 -16.33 13.30 -8.65
CA TRP A 82 -15.68 14.38 -9.37
C TRP A 82 -16.06 15.70 -8.73
N ASP A 83 -15.04 16.49 -8.38
CA ASP A 83 -15.23 17.85 -7.90
C ASP A 83 -15.10 18.79 -9.09
N THR A 84 -16.20 19.45 -9.45
CA THR A 84 -16.28 20.40 -10.55
C THR A 84 -16.43 21.83 -10.06
N SER A 85 -16.33 22.09 -8.76
CA SER A 85 -16.57 23.38 -8.16
C SER A 85 -15.46 24.41 -8.42
N GLY A 86 -14.28 23.95 -8.82
CA GLY A 86 -13.15 24.82 -9.09
C GLY A 86 -13.14 25.37 -10.52
N ALA A 87 -12.29 26.36 -10.76
CA ALA A 87 -12.10 26.98 -12.06
C ALA A 87 -11.28 26.13 -13.03
N GLY A 88 -10.63 25.08 -12.56
CA GLY A 88 -9.83 24.17 -13.38
C GLY A 88 -10.60 22.93 -13.81
N PRO A 89 -9.89 21.95 -14.38
CA PRO A 89 -10.50 20.67 -14.74
C PRO A 89 -11.08 19.98 -13.49
N ALA A 90 -12.10 19.15 -13.71
CA ALA A 90 -12.70 18.35 -12.65
C ALA A 90 -11.63 17.48 -11.98
N ARG A 91 -11.71 17.36 -10.67
CA ARG A 91 -10.76 16.58 -9.86
C ARG A 91 -11.47 15.43 -9.18
N ARG A 92 -10.80 14.29 -9.11
CA ARG A 92 -11.34 13.10 -8.51
C ARG A 92 -10.99 13.07 -7.02
N CYS A 93 -12.03 12.94 -6.18
CA CYS A 93 -11.90 12.86 -4.73
C CYS A 93 -12.23 11.45 -4.27
N TYR A 94 -11.50 10.95 -3.29
CA TYR A 94 -11.63 9.57 -2.83
C TYR A 94 -12.08 9.52 -1.38
N THR A 95 -12.94 8.55 -1.09
CA THR A 95 -13.46 8.32 0.26
C THR A 95 -13.50 6.82 0.55
N LEU A 96 -13.15 6.45 1.76
CA LEU A 96 -13.16 5.05 2.18
C LEU A 96 -14.59 4.60 2.49
N THR A 97 -14.95 3.42 2.01
CA THR A 97 -16.23 2.81 2.37
C THR A 97 -16.12 2.07 3.69
N GLU A 98 -17.25 1.62 4.22
CA GLU A 98 -17.28 0.77 5.40
C GLU A 98 -16.47 -0.51 5.19
N GLU A 99 -16.62 -1.12 4.03
CA GLU A 99 -15.84 -2.31 3.68
C GLU A 99 -14.35 -2.00 3.58
N GLY A 100 -14.01 -0.82 3.06
CA GLY A 100 -12.63 -0.37 3.01
C GLY A 100 -12.03 -0.20 4.40
N ARG A 101 -12.81 0.28 5.36
CA ARG A 101 -12.36 0.40 6.75
C ARG A 101 -12.05 -0.96 7.35
N ARG A 102 -12.93 -1.92 7.14
CA ARG A 102 -12.72 -3.29 7.62
C ARG A 102 -11.50 -3.93 6.98
N HIS A 103 -11.33 -3.70 5.69
CA HIS A 103 -10.19 -4.21 4.95
C HIS A 103 -8.87 -3.62 5.46
N LEU A 104 -8.88 -2.33 5.78
CA LEU A 104 -7.72 -1.68 6.39
C LEU A 104 -7.39 -2.28 7.76
N ASP A 105 -8.42 -2.55 8.57
CA ASP A 105 -8.22 -3.17 9.87
C ASP A 105 -7.63 -4.58 9.74
N ASP A 106 -8.07 -5.33 8.74
CA ASP A 106 -7.52 -6.66 8.43
C ASP A 106 -6.05 -6.56 8.03
N TRP A 107 -5.69 -5.55 7.24
CA TRP A 107 -4.30 -5.28 6.90
C TRP A 107 -3.47 -4.96 8.14
N ALA A 108 -4.00 -4.14 9.04
CA ALA A 108 -3.30 -3.80 10.27
C ALA A 108 -3.04 -5.04 11.13
N ALA A 109 -4.01 -5.94 11.22
CA ALA A 109 -3.85 -7.20 11.95
C ALA A 109 -2.77 -8.07 11.32
N LEU A 110 -2.76 -8.17 10.01
CA LEU A 110 -1.75 -8.94 9.29
C LEU A 110 -0.35 -8.33 9.48
N ILE A 111 -0.24 -7.03 9.43
CA ILE A 111 1.04 -6.34 9.62
C ILE A 111 1.56 -6.58 11.04
N ARG A 112 0.69 -6.53 12.06
CA ARG A 112 1.11 -6.86 13.43
C ARG A 112 1.63 -8.28 13.53
N LYS A 113 0.98 -9.21 12.88
CA LYS A 113 1.43 -10.60 12.86
C LYS A 113 2.80 -10.73 12.20
N ARG A 114 2.97 -10.08 11.05
CA ARG A 114 4.26 -10.09 10.33
C ARG A 114 5.36 -9.45 11.15
N ARG A 115 5.05 -8.36 11.83
CA ARG A 115 6.02 -7.71 12.70
C ARG A 115 6.51 -8.65 13.80
N ALA A 116 5.61 -9.38 14.44
CA ALA A 116 5.97 -10.32 15.48
C ALA A 116 6.86 -11.45 14.93
N GLU A 117 6.53 -11.92 13.72
CA GLU A 117 7.33 -12.95 13.06
C GLU A 117 8.73 -12.45 12.72
N MET A 118 8.82 -11.22 12.25
CA MET A 118 10.11 -10.59 11.95
C MET A 118 10.93 -10.38 13.20
N ASP A 119 10.31 -9.99 14.30
CA ASP A 119 10.99 -9.84 15.59
C ASP A 119 11.60 -11.16 16.05
N ARG A 120 10.85 -12.26 15.90
CA ARG A 120 11.37 -13.59 16.25
C ARG A 120 12.58 -13.97 15.41
N PHE A 121 12.53 -13.66 14.12
CA PHE A 121 13.68 -13.90 13.24
C PHE A 121 14.89 -13.11 13.69
N LEU A 122 14.71 -11.82 13.99
CA LEU A 122 15.81 -10.95 14.40
C LEU A 122 16.40 -11.39 15.73
N GLU A 123 15.57 -11.83 16.67
CA GLU A 123 16.03 -12.38 17.93
C GLU A 123 16.89 -13.64 17.72
N ALA A 124 16.41 -14.54 16.87
CA ALA A 124 17.15 -15.75 16.55
C ALA A 124 18.48 -15.43 15.86
N HIS A 125 18.48 -14.46 14.96
CA HIS A 125 19.68 -14.03 14.25
C HIS A 125 20.71 -13.43 15.20
N ALA A 126 20.25 -12.71 16.23
CA ALA A 126 21.13 -12.07 17.20
C ALA A 126 21.76 -13.06 18.17
N GLU A 127 21.23 -14.26 18.29
CA GLU A 127 21.82 -15.28 19.14
C GLU A 127 23.15 -15.75 18.56
N VAL A 128 24.20 -15.60 19.35
CA VAL A 128 25.54 -16.07 18.99
C VAL A 128 25.77 -17.36 19.74
N VAL A 129 26.01 -18.43 19.00
CA VAL A 129 26.28 -19.72 19.59
C VAL A 129 27.75 -19.87 19.87
#